data_37b71b1bd602dcdfdc0174856af5ab82
#
_entry.id   37b71b1bd602dcdfdc0174856af5ab82
#
_cell.length_a   1.000
_cell.length_b   1.000
_cell.length_c   1.000
_cell.angle_alpha   90.00
_cell.angle_beta   90.00
_cell.angle_gamma   90.00
#
_symmetry.space_group_name_H-M   'P 1'
#
loop_
_entity.id
_entity.type
_entity.pdbx_description
1 polymer ?
#
loop_
_entity_poly.entity_id
_entity_poly.type
_entity_poly.pdbx_seq_one_letter_code
_entity_poly.pdbx_strand_id
1 'polypeptide(L)'
;EYQSQAISDVAKKLTKKVQNLNQITKIDIYTSHHTHFVIGTGANDPQKMDPNASRETLDHSIMYIFAVALEDGIWHHVKSYTKARAKRKSTIKMWRSIKTHEDKIWTKKYHDPNPKKKSVGAKVIITLKNGKKIIEQQERADAHPYGSRPFKRQNYINKFLTLTENILNKKESDR
;
A
#
# COMPACT_ATOMS: atom_id res chain seq x y z
N GLU A 1 -1.57 -4.33 -7.06
CA GLU A 1 -0.13 -4.18 -7.34
C GLU A 1 0.73 -4.94 -6.31
N TYR A 2 1.63 -5.79 -6.80
CA TYR A 2 2.43 -6.68 -5.94
C TYR A 2 3.40 -5.90 -5.03
N GLN A 3 4.08 -4.89 -5.57
CA GLN A 3 5.03 -4.09 -4.81
C GLN A 3 4.38 -3.27 -3.68
N SER A 4 3.06 -3.12 -3.70
CA SER A 4 2.32 -2.37 -2.68
C SER A 4 1.82 -3.22 -1.51
N GLN A 5 1.99 -4.53 -1.53
CA GLN A 5 1.43 -5.40 -0.49
C GLN A 5 2.04 -5.14 0.90
N ALA A 6 3.37 -5.16 1.01
CA ALA A 6 4.02 -4.89 2.28
C ALA A 6 3.77 -3.46 2.79
N ILE A 7 3.77 -2.48 1.88
CA ILE A 7 3.53 -1.07 2.24
C ILE A 7 2.08 -0.83 2.69
N SER A 8 1.11 -1.57 2.14
CA SER A 8 -0.28 -1.55 2.60
C SER A 8 -0.41 -2.06 4.04
N ASP A 9 0.35 -3.10 4.42
CA ASP A 9 0.38 -3.58 5.79
C ASP A 9 1.07 -2.59 6.74
N VAL A 10 2.13 -1.91 6.28
CA VAL A 10 2.76 -0.80 7.01
C VAL A 10 1.74 0.33 7.25
N ALA A 11 0.97 0.71 6.23
CA ALA A 11 -0.06 1.74 6.37
C ALA A 11 -1.10 1.38 7.43
N LYS A 12 -1.61 0.13 7.43
CA LYS A 12 -2.56 -0.37 8.42
C LYS A 12 -1.99 -0.37 9.86
N LYS A 13 -0.69 -0.65 10.02
CA LYS A 13 -0.02 -0.54 11.32
C LYS A 13 0.08 0.91 11.78
N LEU A 14 0.40 1.82 10.84
CA LEU A 14 0.52 3.24 11.11
C LEU A 14 -0.83 3.91 11.42
N THR A 15 -1.95 3.45 10.87
CA THR A 15 -3.30 3.92 11.25
C THR A 15 -3.52 3.84 12.76
N LYS A 16 -3.02 2.79 13.40
CA LYS A 16 -3.13 2.61 14.86
C LYS A 16 -2.18 3.50 15.68
N LYS A 17 -1.08 3.96 15.05
CA LYS A 17 -0.04 4.78 15.71
C LYS A 17 -0.26 6.28 15.53
N VAL A 18 -0.90 6.67 14.43
CA VAL A 18 -1.17 8.08 14.10
C VAL A 18 -2.57 8.46 14.60
N GLN A 19 -2.65 9.06 15.78
CA GLN A 19 -3.92 9.43 16.41
C GLN A 19 -4.73 10.44 15.59
N ASN A 20 -4.06 11.36 14.89
CA ASN A 20 -4.71 12.40 14.08
C ASN A 20 -3.96 12.60 12.76
N LEU A 21 -4.57 12.13 11.67
CA LEU A 21 -4.02 12.23 10.32
C LEU A 21 -3.83 13.69 9.85
N ASN A 22 -4.60 14.64 10.38
CA ASN A 22 -4.45 16.07 10.06
C ASN A 22 -3.15 16.68 10.58
N GLN A 23 -2.44 16.00 11.48
CA GLN A 23 -1.12 16.41 11.95
C GLN A 23 0.02 16.01 11.01
N ILE A 24 -0.25 15.18 10.01
CA ILE A 24 0.76 14.75 9.04
C ILE A 24 1.11 15.92 8.12
N THR A 25 2.40 16.20 8.00
CA THR A 25 2.96 17.21 7.07
C THR A 25 3.69 16.57 5.91
N LYS A 26 4.32 15.41 6.12
CA LYS A 26 5.12 14.72 5.13
C LYS A 26 5.13 13.22 5.39
N ILE A 27 5.18 12.44 4.31
CA ILE A 27 5.38 10.99 4.35
C ILE A 27 6.50 10.63 3.36
N ASP A 28 7.56 10.05 3.88
CA ASP A 28 8.68 9.54 3.09
C ASP A 28 8.64 8.00 3.08
N ILE A 29 8.62 7.41 1.88
CA ILE A 29 8.62 5.97 1.67
C ILE A 29 9.95 5.58 1.03
N TYR A 30 10.79 4.86 1.75
CA TYR A 30 12.06 4.30 1.28
C TYR A 30 11.85 2.87 0.82
N THR A 31 12.13 2.58 -0.44
CA THR A 31 11.84 1.30 -1.07
C THR A 31 12.88 0.95 -2.15
N SER A 32 12.68 -0.14 -2.89
CA SER A 32 13.60 -0.55 -3.95
C SER A 32 13.60 0.43 -5.13
N HIS A 33 14.69 0.41 -5.91
CA HIS A 33 14.78 1.12 -7.19
C HIS A 33 13.55 0.87 -8.07
N HIS A 34 13.24 -0.41 -8.31
CA HIS A 34 12.11 -0.78 -9.16
C HIS A 34 10.78 -0.20 -8.66
N THR A 35 10.47 -0.34 -7.39
CA THR A 35 9.24 0.21 -6.81
C THR A 35 9.19 1.73 -6.90
N HIS A 36 10.32 2.42 -6.62
CA HIS A 36 10.40 3.87 -6.71
C HIS A 36 10.15 4.39 -8.13
N PHE A 37 10.79 3.79 -9.13
CA PHE A 37 10.72 4.26 -10.53
C PHE A 37 9.52 3.73 -11.32
N VAL A 38 8.86 2.66 -10.88
CA VAL A 38 7.70 2.11 -11.62
C VAL A 38 6.38 2.60 -11.04
N ILE A 39 6.19 2.52 -9.72
CA ILE A 39 4.91 2.86 -9.09
C ILE A 39 5.01 4.01 -8.08
N GLY A 40 6.20 4.55 -7.87
CA GLY A 40 6.48 5.65 -6.95
C GLY A 40 6.61 7.00 -7.64
N THR A 41 7.05 8.00 -6.86
CA THR A 41 7.26 9.36 -7.38
C THR A 41 8.42 9.45 -8.37
N GLY A 42 9.36 8.50 -8.37
CA GLY A 42 10.45 8.43 -9.35
C GLY A 42 10.00 8.10 -10.77
N ALA A 43 8.79 7.58 -10.95
CA ALA A 43 8.20 7.34 -12.26
C ALA A 43 7.99 8.64 -13.06
N ASN A 44 7.92 9.79 -12.38
CA ASN A 44 7.61 11.11 -12.97
C ASN A 44 6.34 11.11 -13.82
N ASP A 45 5.37 10.26 -13.47
CA ASP A 45 4.09 10.11 -14.16
C ASP A 45 2.99 10.88 -13.40
N PRO A 46 2.51 12.01 -13.94
CA PRO A 46 1.52 12.83 -13.28
C PRO A 46 0.16 12.13 -13.10
N GLN A 47 -0.16 11.12 -13.93
CA GLN A 47 -1.40 10.36 -13.80
C GLN A 47 -1.46 9.60 -12.48
N LYS A 48 -0.31 9.21 -11.91
CA LYS A 48 -0.22 8.56 -10.59
C LYS A 48 -0.62 9.49 -9.43
N MET A 49 -0.86 10.76 -9.70
CA MET A 49 -1.29 11.80 -8.75
C MET A 49 -2.64 12.42 -9.15
N ASP A 50 -3.32 11.87 -10.17
CA ASP A 50 -4.60 12.38 -10.68
C ASP A 50 -5.80 11.64 -10.02
N PRO A 51 -6.67 12.34 -9.27
CA PRO A 51 -7.90 11.76 -8.70
C PRO A 51 -8.93 11.30 -9.75
N ASN A 52 -8.75 11.65 -11.02
CA ASN A 52 -9.60 11.20 -12.13
C ASN A 52 -9.00 10.00 -12.88
N ALA A 53 -7.78 9.59 -12.52
CA ALA A 53 -7.11 8.47 -13.17
C ALA A 53 -7.95 7.19 -13.14
N SER A 54 -7.67 6.29 -14.07
CA SER A 54 -8.30 4.97 -14.13
C SER A 54 -7.95 4.13 -12.88
N ARG A 55 -8.73 3.10 -12.64
CA ARG A 55 -8.45 2.13 -11.58
C ARG A 55 -7.06 1.51 -11.74
N GLU A 56 -6.69 1.18 -12.97
CA GLU A 56 -5.40 0.56 -13.30
C GLU A 56 -4.23 1.50 -12.96
N THR A 57 -4.37 2.78 -13.29
CA THR A 57 -3.37 3.80 -12.93
C THR A 57 -3.27 3.97 -11.41
N LEU A 58 -4.41 4.03 -10.70
CA LEU A 58 -4.43 4.13 -9.24
C LEU A 58 -3.82 2.89 -8.58
N ASP A 59 -4.01 1.68 -9.16
CA ASP A 59 -3.38 0.45 -8.70
C ASP A 59 -1.86 0.47 -8.87
N HIS A 60 -1.34 1.26 -9.81
CA HIS A 60 0.08 1.48 -10.05
C HIS A 60 0.60 2.79 -9.42
N SER A 61 -0.08 3.30 -8.39
CA SER A 61 0.36 4.42 -7.57
C SER A 61 0.51 4.00 -6.11
N ILE A 62 1.76 3.72 -5.69
CA ILE A 62 2.03 3.35 -4.28
C ILE A 62 1.62 4.47 -3.32
N MET A 63 1.67 5.73 -3.78
CA MET A 63 1.25 6.89 -2.99
C MET A 63 -0.25 6.86 -2.73
N TYR A 64 -1.06 6.55 -3.77
CA TYR A 64 -2.51 6.38 -3.63
C TYR A 64 -2.86 5.22 -2.69
N ILE A 65 -2.28 4.04 -2.96
CA ILE A 65 -2.52 2.83 -2.18
C ILE A 65 -2.19 3.06 -0.71
N PHE A 66 -1.04 3.68 -0.43
CA PHE A 66 -0.62 3.98 0.93
C PHE A 66 -1.57 4.98 1.62
N ALA A 67 -1.95 6.08 0.94
CA ALA A 67 -2.85 7.09 1.48
C ALA A 67 -4.21 6.49 1.88
N VAL A 68 -4.81 5.69 0.99
CA VAL A 68 -6.09 5.04 1.25
C VAL A 68 -5.99 4.02 2.38
N ALA A 69 -4.96 3.17 2.37
CA ALA A 69 -4.76 2.18 3.41
C ALA A 69 -4.49 2.81 4.78
N LEU A 70 -3.81 3.96 4.83
CA LEU A 70 -3.56 4.71 6.06
C LEU A 70 -4.83 5.36 6.60
N GLU A 71 -5.68 5.92 5.74
CA GLU A 71 -6.94 6.56 6.16
C GLU A 71 -7.99 5.54 6.60
N ASP A 72 -8.14 4.43 5.87
CA ASP A 72 -9.23 3.47 6.09
C ASP A 72 -8.83 2.33 7.06
N GLY A 73 -7.52 2.10 7.28
CA GLY A 73 -7.01 0.96 8.04
C GLY A 73 -7.23 -0.40 7.37
N ILE A 74 -7.85 -0.40 6.19
CA ILE A 74 -8.17 -1.58 5.39
C ILE A 74 -7.93 -1.29 3.90
N TRP A 75 -7.92 -2.36 3.09
CA TRP A 75 -7.88 -2.26 1.64
C TRP A 75 -8.92 -3.19 1.02
N HIS A 76 -9.71 -2.68 0.08
CA HIS A 76 -10.75 -3.44 -0.61
C HIS A 76 -10.61 -3.25 -2.13
N HIS A 77 -10.65 -4.35 -2.87
CA HIS A 77 -10.39 -4.39 -4.32
C HIS A 77 -11.35 -3.55 -5.20
N VAL A 78 -12.53 -3.18 -4.68
CA VAL A 78 -13.48 -2.28 -5.35
C VAL A 78 -13.61 -0.96 -4.59
N LYS A 79 -13.98 -1.00 -3.30
CA LYS A 79 -14.33 0.20 -2.51
C LYS A 79 -13.17 1.20 -2.43
N SER A 80 -11.92 0.69 -2.36
CA SER A 80 -10.72 1.54 -2.31
C SER A 80 -10.40 2.25 -3.63
N TYR A 81 -11.04 1.86 -4.75
CA TYR A 81 -10.81 2.44 -6.08
C TYR A 81 -11.99 3.25 -6.64
N THR A 82 -13.05 3.47 -5.87
CA THR A 82 -14.18 4.26 -6.34
C THR A 82 -13.75 5.71 -6.62
N LYS A 83 -14.36 6.34 -7.64
CA LYS A 83 -14.12 7.76 -7.96
C LYS A 83 -14.36 8.67 -6.75
N ALA A 84 -15.40 8.40 -5.97
CA ALA A 84 -15.69 9.13 -4.74
C ALA A 84 -14.56 9.00 -3.71
N ARG A 85 -13.96 7.79 -3.59
CA ARG A 85 -12.83 7.54 -2.68
C ARG A 85 -11.58 8.28 -3.13
N ALA A 86 -11.23 8.22 -4.41
CA ALA A 86 -10.07 8.90 -4.97
C ALA A 86 -10.17 10.44 -4.88
N LYS A 87 -11.38 10.98 -5.01
CA LYS A 87 -11.66 12.44 -4.96
C LYS A 87 -11.85 12.99 -3.56
N ARG A 88 -11.79 12.18 -2.50
CA ARG A 88 -11.91 12.68 -1.13
C ARG A 88 -10.78 13.66 -0.83
N LYS A 89 -11.13 14.87 -0.37
CA LYS A 89 -10.16 15.96 -0.11
C LYS A 89 -9.02 15.55 0.85
N SER A 90 -9.36 14.79 1.90
CA SER A 90 -8.35 14.27 2.85
C SER A 90 -7.37 13.32 2.18
N THR A 91 -7.86 12.41 1.32
CA THR A 91 -7.04 11.47 0.56
C THR A 91 -6.09 12.19 -0.38
N ILE A 92 -6.60 13.16 -1.16
CA ILE A 92 -5.78 13.97 -2.08
C ILE A 92 -4.69 14.70 -1.32
N LYS A 93 -5.00 15.31 -0.18
CA LYS A 93 -4.02 15.99 0.68
C LYS A 93 -2.96 15.01 1.18
N MET A 94 -3.38 13.86 1.70
CA MET A 94 -2.48 12.79 2.18
C MET A 94 -1.59 12.29 1.04
N TRP A 95 -2.19 11.92 -0.06
CA TRP A 95 -1.53 11.41 -1.26
C TRP A 95 -0.42 12.35 -1.74
N ARG A 96 -0.71 13.65 -1.85
CA ARG A 96 0.25 14.69 -2.27
C ARG A 96 1.38 14.95 -1.26
N SER A 97 1.22 14.54 -0.01
CA SER A 97 2.28 14.65 1.01
C SER A 97 3.29 13.51 0.96
N ILE A 98 3.07 12.49 0.10
CA ILE A 98 3.91 11.31 -0.01
C ILE A 98 4.99 11.51 -1.06
N LYS A 99 6.24 11.21 -0.69
CA LYS A 99 7.36 11.03 -1.61
C LYS A 99 7.98 9.66 -1.43
N THR A 100 8.34 9.01 -2.52
CA THR A 100 9.13 7.78 -2.47
C THR A 100 10.59 8.09 -2.71
N HIS A 101 11.48 7.25 -2.20
CA HIS A 101 12.93 7.34 -2.34
C HIS A 101 13.49 5.95 -2.60
N GLU A 102 14.45 5.86 -3.51
CA GLU A 102 15.25 4.64 -3.60
C GLU A 102 16.11 4.49 -2.34
N ASP A 103 16.17 3.27 -1.81
CA ASP A 103 17.10 2.87 -0.76
C ASP A 103 17.82 1.61 -1.23
N LYS A 104 19.16 1.69 -1.30
CA LYS A 104 20.04 0.62 -1.79
C LYS A 104 19.87 -0.72 -1.03
N ILE A 105 19.51 -0.67 0.25
CA ILE A 105 19.26 -1.85 1.05
C ILE A 105 18.01 -2.58 0.53
N TRP A 106 16.93 -1.84 0.26
CA TRP A 106 15.70 -2.40 -0.31
C TRP A 106 15.90 -2.86 -1.76
N THR A 107 16.70 -2.13 -2.55
CA THR A 107 17.06 -2.54 -3.92
C THR A 107 17.82 -3.87 -3.91
N LYS A 108 18.82 -4.02 -3.03
CA LYS A 108 19.55 -5.28 -2.86
C LYS A 108 18.62 -6.43 -2.47
N LYS A 109 17.73 -6.23 -1.50
CA LYS A 109 16.76 -7.24 -1.05
C LYS A 109 15.76 -7.61 -2.15
N TYR A 110 15.34 -6.64 -2.96
CA TYR A 110 14.43 -6.89 -4.09
C TYR A 110 15.03 -7.84 -5.12
N HIS A 111 16.33 -7.73 -5.40
CA HIS A 111 17.08 -8.53 -6.36
C HIS A 111 17.77 -9.74 -5.74
N ASP A 112 17.57 -10.04 -4.45
CA ASP A 112 18.21 -11.20 -3.82
C ASP A 112 17.77 -12.50 -4.52
N PRO A 113 18.72 -13.33 -4.99
CA PRO A 113 18.40 -14.59 -5.69
C PRO A 113 17.80 -15.63 -4.75
N ASN A 114 18.03 -15.51 -3.44
CA ASN A 114 17.46 -16.42 -2.47
C ASN A 114 16.02 -16.00 -2.13
N PRO A 115 14.99 -16.80 -2.46
CA PRO A 115 13.59 -16.44 -2.22
C PRO A 115 13.27 -16.23 -0.73
N LYS A 116 14.05 -16.82 0.18
CA LYS A 116 13.91 -16.60 1.62
C LYS A 116 14.48 -15.25 2.08
N LYS A 117 15.34 -14.62 1.29
CA LYS A 117 15.91 -13.29 1.56
C LYS A 117 15.29 -12.21 0.71
N LYS A 118 14.77 -12.57 -0.47
CA LYS A 118 14.09 -11.63 -1.37
C LYS A 118 12.94 -10.92 -0.65
N SER A 119 12.87 -9.62 -0.84
CA SER A 119 11.92 -8.77 -0.13
C SER A 119 11.43 -7.64 -1.04
N VAL A 120 10.13 -7.40 -1.03
CA VAL A 120 9.48 -6.23 -1.66
C VAL A 120 8.93 -5.36 -0.55
N GLY A 121 9.82 -4.89 0.29
CA GLY A 121 9.50 -4.14 1.48
C GLY A 121 9.75 -2.65 1.35
N ALA A 122 9.47 -1.95 2.44
CA ALA A 122 9.72 -0.53 2.57
C ALA A 122 9.86 -0.08 4.02
N LYS A 123 10.50 1.08 4.21
CA LYS A 123 10.48 1.87 5.45
C LYS A 123 9.70 3.15 5.20
N VAL A 124 8.81 3.48 6.11
CA VAL A 124 8.01 4.71 6.07
C VAL A 124 8.37 5.60 7.23
N ILE A 125 8.51 6.90 6.95
CA ILE A 125 8.68 7.95 7.95
C ILE A 125 7.55 8.96 7.78
N ILE A 126 6.68 9.06 8.77
CA ILE A 126 5.64 10.09 8.86
C ILE A 126 6.16 11.22 9.74
N THR A 127 6.18 12.45 9.22
CA THR A 127 6.52 13.65 9.97
C THR A 127 5.24 14.40 10.35
N LEU A 128 5.08 14.73 11.63
CA LEU A 128 3.95 15.49 12.16
C LEU A 128 4.28 16.99 12.26
N LYS A 129 3.27 17.84 12.39
CA LYS A 129 3.40 19.31 12.52
C LYS A 129 4.33 19.75 13.67
N ASN A 130 4.38 18.98 14.75
CA ASN A 130 5.26 19.25 15.90
C ASN A 130 6.70 18.71 15.69
N GLY A 131 7.04 18.27 14.49
CA GLY A 131 8.35 17.69 14.16
C GLY A 131 8.55 16.23 14.57
N LYS A 132 7.63 15.64 15.35
CA LYS A 132 7.72 14.23 15.73
C LYS A 132 7.68 13.34 14.50
N LYS A 133 8.53 12.31 14.48
CA LYS A 133 8.57 11.29 13.42
C LYS A 133 8.02 9.97 13.95
N ILE A 134 7.16 9.34 13.16
CA ILE A 134 6.67 7.97 13.39
C ILE A 134 7.26 7.11 12.29
N ILE A 135 7.95 6.05 12.67
CA ILE A 135 8.67 5.18 11.74
C ILE A 135 8.09 3.77 11.82
N GLU A 136 7.88 3.17 10.66
CA GLU A 136 7.48 1.76 10.51
C GLU A 136 8.18 1.17 9.30
N GLN A 137 8.50 -0.12 9.36
CA GLN A 137 9.07 -0.83 8.22
C GLN A 137 8.61 -2.27 8.18
N GLN A 138 8.60 -2.83 6.98
CA GLN A 138 8.24 -4.23 6.76
C GLN A 138 8.92 -4.77 5.52
N GLU A 139 9.48 -5.98 5.62
CA GLU A 139 10.18 -6.61 4.50
C GLU A 139 9.22 -7.27 3.51
N ARG A 140 8.19 -7.95 4.02
CA ARG A 140 7.22 -8.72 3.24
C ARG A 140 5.82 -8.47 3.74
N ALA A 141 4.85 -8.65 2.86
CA ALA A 141 3.45 -8.66 3.28
C ALA A 141 3.21 -9.72 4.37
N ASP A 142 2.34 -9.42 5.30
CA ASP A 142 1.97 -10.35 6.39
C ASP A 142 1.48 -11.69 5.83
N ALA A 143 0.74 -11.66 4.73
CA ALA A 143 0.17 -12.83 4.04
C ALA A 143 1.18 -13.66 3.24
N HIS A 144 2.41 -13.14 3.02
CA HIS A 144 3.45 -13.85 2.27
C HIS A 144 3.84 -15.16 2.98
N PRO A 145 4.23 -16.25 2.27
CA PRO A 145 4.66 -17.51 2.90
C PRO A 145 5.73 -17.38 3.99
N TYR A 146 6.59 -16.35 3.86
CA TYR A 146 7.60 -15.99 4.87
C TYR A 146 7.24 -14.70 5.64
N GLY A 147 5.98 -14.29 5.59
CA GLY A 147 5.46 -13.15 6.33
C GLY A 147 5.08 -13.50 7.78
N SER A 148 4.59 -12.52 8.53
CA SER A 148 4.22 -12.70 9.93
C SER A 148 2.92 -13.49 10.14
N ARG A 149 2.05 -13.53 9.12
CA ARG A 149 0.76 -14.23 9.13
C ARG A 149 0.50 -14.88 7.76
N PRO A 150 1.27 -15.91 7.39
CA PRO A 150 1.12 -16.56 6.09
C PRO A 150 -0.31 -17.02 5.84
N PHE A 151 -0.80 -16.84 4.63
CA PHE A 151 -2.13 -17.31 4.26
C PHE A 151 -2.23 -18.83 4.38
N LYS A 152 -3.29 -19.26 5.06
CA LYS A 152 -3.77 -20.65 5.15
C LYS A 152 -4.97 -20.82 4.23
N ARG A 153 -5.42 -22.07 4.03
CA ARG A 153 -6.57 -22.38 3.17
C ARG A 153 -7.77 -21.46 3.41
N GLN A 154 -8.16 -21.26 4.67
CA GLN A 154 -9.31 -20.41 5.01
C GLN A 154 -9.13 -18.95 4.53
N ASN A 155 -7.91 -18.42 4.55
CA ASN A 155 -7.65 -17.05 4.06
C ASN A 155 -7.86 -16.95 2.54
N TYR A 156 -7.50 -17.98 1.77
CA TYR A 156 -7.78 -18.04 0.34
C TYR A 156 -9.27 -18.17 0.04
N ILE A 157 -10.01 -19.02 0.80
CA ILE A 157 -11.45 -19.13 0.69
C ILE A 157 -12.12 -17.77 0.97
N ASN A 158 -11.77 -17.11 2.07
CA ASN A 158 -12.31 -15.79 2.42
C ASN A 158 -11.99 -14.75 1.35
N LYS A 159 -10.78 -14.80 0.79
CA LYS A 159 -10.39 -13.91 -0.33
C LYS A 159 -11.24 -14.18 -1.57
N PHE A 160 -11.45 -15.43 -1.94
CA PHE A 160 -12.32 -15.83 -3.05
C PHE A 160 -13.74 -15.28 -2.85
N LEU A 161 -14.34 -15.53 -1.70
CA LEU A 161 -15.71 -15.04 -1.36
C LEU A 161 -15.79 -13.52 -1.45
N THR A 162 -14.78 -12.79 -0.96
CA THR A 162 -14.73 -11.33 -1.05
C THR A 162 -14.62 -10.85 -2.50
N LEU A 163 -13.83 -11.52 -3.33
CA LEU A 163 -13.63 -11.15 -4.73
C LEU A 163 -14.87 -11.42 -5.60
N THR A 164 -15.70 -12.38 -5.20
CA THR A 164 -16.86 -12.85 -5.96
C THR A 164 -18.20 -12.42 -5.36
N GLU A 165 -18.21 -11.63 -4.27
CA GLU A 165 -19.42 -11.28 -3.48
C GLU A 165 -20.58 -10.68 -4.28
N ASN A 166 -20.31 -10.05 -5.45
CA ASN A 166 -21.32 -9.48 -6.33
C ASN A 166 -21.35 -10.14 -7.73
N ILE A 167 -20.70 -11.29 -7.88
CA ILE A 167 -20.55 -11.99 -9.17
C ILE A 167 -21.23 -13.36 -9.09
N LEU A 168 -20.95 -14.11 -8.00
CA LEU A 168 -21.47 -15.44 -7.79
C LEU A 168 -22.55 -15.43 -6.71
N ASN A 169 -23.63 -16.23 -6.91
CA ASN A 169 -24.56 -16.50 -5.83
C ASN A 169 -23.96 -17.51 -4.80
N LYS A 170 -24.58 -17.63 -3.64
CA LYS A 170 -24.06 -18.48 -2.56
C LYS A 170 -23.87 -19.94 -2.99
N LYS A 171 -24.81 -20.51 -3.77
CA LYS A 171 -24.75 -21.90 -4.24
C LYS A 171 -23.54 -22.14 -5.18
N GLU A 172 -23.21 -21.14 -5.98
CA GLU A 172 -22.04 -21.19 -6.89
C GLU A 172 -20.72 -21.00 -6.14
N SER A 173 -20.70 -20.14 -5.15
CA SER A 173 -19.48 -19.86 -4.37
C SER A 173 -19.14 -20.97 -3.37
N ASP A 174 -20.10 -21.81 -2.98
CA ASP A 174 -19.92 -22.93 -2.04
C ASP A 174 -19.46 -24.24 -2.74
N ARG A 175 -19.41 -24.28 -4.09
CA ARG A 175 -18.90 -25.41 -4.88
C ARG A 175 -17.39 -25.34 -5.04
#